data_035cc9257bc049f117d61e60ba5a0d5a
#
_entry.id   035cc9257bc049f117d61e60ba5a0d5a
#
_cell.length_a   1.000
_cell.length_b   1.000
_cell.length_c   1.000
_cell.angle_alpha   90.00
_cell.angle_beta   90.00
_cell.angle_gamma   90.00
#
_symmetry.space_group_name_H-M   'P 1'
#
loop_
_entity.id
_entity.type
_entity.pdbx_description
1 polymer ?
#
loop_
_entity_poly.entity_id
_entity_poly.type
_entity_poly.pdbx_seq_one_letter_code
_entity_poly.pdbx_strand_id
1 'polypeptide(L)'
;MRDGAEGCKRHKLVGKKYFGGLYEGSERNEDLWLEVQQYIYDNYDTEYLENVYIAGDGAPWIVAGCRVLEKSKFVLDKYHFGKYIHKVTTHLDDNQQAAKEFIYGAINERDFDGVMRLLQKCYASTDQEYKKKGSNGMRTVY
;
A
#
# COMPACT_ATOMS: atom_id res chain seq x y z
N MET A 1 -3.12 35.84 17.22
CA MET A 1 -2.36 34.77 17.87
C MET A 1 -2.82 33.44 17.31
N ARG A 2 -1.98 32.77 16.55
CA ARG A 2 -2.28 31.41 16.04
C ARG A 2 -1.65 30.45 17.05
N ASP A 3 -2.49 29.74 17.77
CA ASP A 3 -2.04 28.72 18.72
C ASP A 3 -1.30 27.61 17.94
N GLY A 4 -0.07 27.34 18.42
CA GLY A 4 0.81 26.39 17.78
C GLY A 4 0.20 24.99 17.79
N ALA A 5 0.18 24.35 16.62
CA ALA A 5 -0.13 22.95 16.49
C ALA A 5 0.79 22.14 17.41
N GLU A 6 0.24 21.47 18.42
CA GLU A 6 0.96 20.47 19.19
C GLU A 6 1.58 19.47 18.23
N GLY A 7 2.91 19.45 18.19
CA GLY A 7 3.66 18.60 17.29
C GLY A 7 3.30 17.14 17.54
N CYS A 8 2.76 16.47 16.51
CA CYS A 8 2.49 15.05 16.52
C CYS A 8 3.76 14.31 16.98
N LYS A 9 3.76 13.80 18.20
CA LYS A 9 4.89 13.03 18.75
C LYS A 9 5.06 11.79 17.88
N ARG A 10 6.16 11.72 17.13
CA ARG A 10 6.51 10.52 16.37
C ARG A 10 6.65 9.34 17.33
N HIS A 11 5.77 8.37 17.22
CA HIS A 11 5.88 7.14 17.98
C HIS A 11 7.17 6.41 17.59
N LYS A 12 7.94 6.04 18.61
CA LYS A 12 9.16 5.26 18.39
C LYS A 12 8.81 3.79 18.28
N LEU A 13 9.25 3.14 17.20
CA LEU A 13 9.09 1.70 17.05
C LEU A 13 9.97 0.98 18.08
N VAL A 14 9.39 0.03 18.79
CA VAL A 14 10.06 -0.84 19.77
C VAL A 14 10.15 -2.25 19.17
N GLY A 15 11.23 -2.98 19.47
CA GLY A 15 11.40 -4.37 19.03
C GLY A 15 11.64 -4.52 17.52
N LYS A 16 12.36 -3.58 16.89
CA LYS A 16 12.68 -3.66 15.46
C LYS A 16 13.61 -4.85 15.17
N LYS A 17 13.26 -5.63 14.17
CA LYS A 17 14.14 -6.60 13.52
C LYS A 17 14.36 -6.17 12.07
N TYR A 18 15.58 -6.29 11.58
CA TYR A 18 15.94 -6.00 10.19
C TYR A 18 16.28 -7.32 9.50
N PHE A 19 15.72 -7.51 8.31
CA PHE A 19 16.01 -8.62 7.42
C PHE A 19 16.70 -8.08 6.19
N GLY A 20 17.71 -8.76 5.70
CA GLY A 20 18.43 -8.37 4.51
C GLY A 20 19.72 -9.14 4.38
N GLY A 21 20.12 -9.40 3.15
CA GLY A 21 21.31 -10.15 2.81
C GLY A 21 21.57 -10.11 1.31
N LEU A 22 22.63 -10.77 0.89
CA LEU A 22 22.87 -11.10 -0.50
C LEU A 22 22.14 -12.40 -0.81
N TYR A 23 20.97 -12.28 -1.45
CA TYR A 23 20.22 -13.43 -1.94
C TYR A 23 20.55 -13.62 -3.42
N GLU A 24 21.06 -14.78 -3.81
CA GLU A 24 21.45 -15.09 -5.17
C GLU A 24 20.41 -16.01 -5.84
N GLY A 25 20.32 -15.95 -7.16
CA GLY A 25 19.42 -16.80 -7.94
C GLY A 25 18.03 -16.23 -8.21
N SER A 26 17.19 -17.04 -8.85
CA SER A 26 15.83 -16.68 -9.26
C SER A 26 14.84 -16.62 -8.09
N GLU A 27 15.12 -17.37 -7.02
CA GLU A 27 14.26 -17.52 -5.84
C GLU A 27 14.62 -16.56 -4.70
N ARG A 28 15.60 -15.69 -4.90
CA ARG A 28 16.13 -14.75 -3.89
C ARG A 28 15.09 -13.97 -3.09
N ASN A 29 13.95 -13.67 -3.69
CA ASN A 29 12.88 -12.94 -3.02
C ASN A 29 12.09 -13.85 -2.06
N GLU A 30 11.99 -15.12 -2.40
CA GLU A 30 11.32 -16.13 -1.57
C GLU A 30 12.16 -16.44 -0.33
N ASP A 31 13.47 -16.55 -0.48
CA ASP A 31 14.41 -16.78 0.63
C ASP A 31 14.29 -15.71 1.71
N LEU A 32 14.17 -14.43 1.32
CA LEU A 32 13.94 -13.34 2.25
C LEU A 32 12.64 -13.56 3.05
N TRP A 33 11.55 -13.93 2.38
CA TRP A 33 10.27 -14.12 3.02
C TRP A 33 10.20 -15.37 3.89
N LEU A 34 10.95 -16.41 3.54
CA LEU A 34 11.12 -17.60 4.38
C LEU A 34 11.91 -17.27 5.67
N GLU A 35 12.92 -16.40 5.60
CA GLU A 35 13.63 -15.91 6.78
C GLU A 35 12.69 -15.12 7.71
N VAL A 36 11.83 -14.26 7.13
CA VAL A 36 10.81 -13.53 7.89
C VAL A 36 9.79 -14.48 8.52
N GLN A 37 9.35 -15.50 7.80
CA GLN A 37 8.41 -16.50 8.29
C GLN A 37 9.00 -17.27 9.47
N GLN A 38 10.26 -17.72 9.35
CA GLN A 38 10.94 -18.42 10.44
C GLN A 38 11.06 -17.54 11.69
N TYR A 39 11.40 -16.26 11.51
CA TYR A 39 11.43 -15.32 12.64
C TYR A 39 10.06 -15.18 13.32
N ILE A 40 8.97 -15.14 12.55
CA ILE A 40 7.62 -15.08 13.11
C ILE A 40 7.33 -16.33 13.95
N TYR A 41 7.64 -17.52 13.43
CA TYR A 41 7.43 -18.79 14.16
C TYR A 41 8.25 -18.88 15.45
N ASP A 42 9.48 -18.36 15.43
CA ASP A 42 10.40 -18.42 16.58
C ASP A 42 10.04 -17.43 17.70
N ASN A 43 9.32 -16.33 17.38
CA ASN A 43 9.15 -15.22 18.31
C ASN A 43 7.69 -14.90 18.65
N TYR A 44 6.72 -15.44 17.91
CA TYR A 44 5.30 -15.19 18.12
C TYR A 44 4.51 -16.49 18.19
N ASP A 45 3.48 -16.48 19.02
CA ASP A 45 2.52 -17.58 19.07
C ASP A 45 1.58 -17.46 17.85
N THR A 46 1.78 -18.35 16.88
CA THR A 46 1.05 -18.31 15.60
C THR A 46 -0.42 -18.71 15.74
N GLU A 47 -0.82 -19.35 16.83
CA GLU A 47 -2.25 -19.65 17.09
C GLU A 47 -3.01 -18.36 17.38
N TYR A 48 -2.41 -17.43 18.13
CA TYR A 48 -3.01 -16.15 18.50
C TYR A 48 -2.71 -15.04 17.49
N LEU A 49 -1.83 -15.28 16.51
CA LEU A 49 -1.51 -14.30 15.47
C LEU A 49 -2.71 -14.15 14.52
N GLU A 50 -3.36 -13.00 14.52
CA GLU A 50 -4.52 -12.73 13.66
C GLU A 50 -4.14 -12.27 12.26
N ASN A 51 -3.20 -11.32 12.16
CA ASN A 51 -2.80 -10.73 10.88
C ASN A 51 -1.33 -10.34 10.88
N VAL A 52 -0.68 -10.52 9.72
CA VAL A 52 0.63 -10.00 9.40
C VAL A 52 0.46 -8.93 8.31
N TYR A 53 0.80 -7.69 8.59
CA TYR A 53 0.70 -6.63 7.60
C TYR A 53 2.04 -6.40 6.89
N ILE A 54 2.04 -6.54 5.57
CA ILE A 54 3.18 -6.25 4.72
C ILE A 54 2.93 -4.90 4.08
N ALA A 55 3.63 -3.86 4.55
CA ALA A 55 3.50 -2.51 4.01
C ALA A 55 4.62 -2.20 3.01
N GLY A 56 4.27 -1.62 1.88
CA GLY A 56 5.25 -1.23 0.86
C GLY A 56 4.67 -0.49 -0.33
N ASP A 57 5.49 -0.29 -1.35
CA ASP A 57 5.17 0.46 -2.56
C ASP A 57 4.40 -0.35 -3.63
N GLY A 58 4.12 -1.62 -3.37
CA GLY A 58 3.49 -2.53 -4.32
C GLY A 58 4.47 -3.21 -5.28
N ALA A 59 5.77 -3.13 -5.05
CA ALA A 59 6.74 -3.87 -5.83
C ALA A 59 6.43 -5.38 -5.78
N PRO A 60 6.54 -6.11 -6.91
CA PRO A 60 6.14 -7.52 -6.98
C PRO A 60 6.80 -8.42 -5.93
N TRP A 61 8.06 -8.15 -5.59
CA TRP A 61 8.78 -8.92 -4.59
C TRP A 61 8.26 -8.68 -3.16
N ILE A 62 7.71 -7.48 -2.86
CA ILE A 62 7.08 -7.19 -1.56
C ILE A 62 5.73 -7.90 -1.49
N VAL A 63 4.92 -7.78 -2.54
CA VAL A 63 3.59 -8.43 -2.60
C VAL A 63 3.72 -9.96 -2.57
N ALA A 64 4.81 -10.51 -3.12
CA ALA A 64 5.10 -11.95 -3.07
C ALA A 64 5.19 -12.49 -1.64
N GLY A 65 5.54 -11.67 -0.65
CA GLY A 65 5.52 -12.06 0.76
C GLY A 65 4.16 -12.57 1.23
N CYS A 66 3.07 -12.09 0.63
CA CYS A 66 1.72 -12.59 0.94
C CYS A 66 1.47 -14.04 0.50
N ARG A 67 2.33 -14.62 -0.32
CA ARG A 67 2.26 -16.05 -0.72
C ARG A 67 2.99 -16.94 0.26
N VAL A 68 3.97 -16.39 0.96
CA VAL A 68 4.84 -17.11 1.90
C VAL A 68 4.33 -16.99 3.33
N LEU A 69 3.96 -15.77 3.75
CA LEU A 69 3.52 -15.51 5.11
C LEU A 69 2.03 -15.80 5.27
N GLU A 70 1.71 -16.73 6.14
CA GLU A 70 0.33 -17.03 6.50
C GLU A 70 -0.35 -15.83 7.17
N LYS A 71 -1.66 -15.72 7.00
CA LYS A 71 -2.49 -14.62 7.55
C LYS A 71 -2.00 -13.22 7.15
N SER A 72 -1.20 -13.11 6.08
CA SER A 72 -0.65 -11.84 5.64
C SER A 72 -1.63 -11.04 4.79
N LYS A 73 -1.51 -9.71 4.92
CA LYS A 73 -2.27 -8.74 4.13
C LYS A 73 -1.31 -7.67 3.63
N PHE A 74 -1.33 -7.42 2.33
CA PHE A 74 -0.57 -6.31 1.77
C PHE A 74 -1.26 -4.98 2.06
N VAL A 75 -0.47 -3.96 2.42
CA VAL A 75 -0.92 -2.59 2.63
C VAL A 75 -0.04 -1.66 1.81
N LEU A 76 -0.65 -0.97 0.84
CA LEU A 76 0.06 0.06 0.09
C LEU A 76 0.43 1.21 1.03
N ASP A 77 1.70 1.62 1.04
CA ASP A 77 2.13 2.71 1.89
C ASP A 77 1.48 4.04 1.47
N LYS A 78 1.27 4.93 2.45
CA LYS A 78 0.53 6.18 2.28
C LYS A 78 1.14 7.11 1.22
N TYR A 79 2.46 7.11 1.08
CA TYR A 79 3.15 7.96 0.10
C TYR A 79 2.85 7.50 -1.32
N HIS A 80 3.03 6.21 -1.60
CA HIS A 80 2.75 5.64 -2.92
C HIS A 80 1.27 5.66 -3.25
N PHE A 81 0.39 5.44 -2.27
CA PHE A 81 -1.04 5.63 -2.45
C PHE A 81 -1.38 7.06 -2.91
N GLY A 82 -0.85 8.09 -2.24
CA GLY A 82 -1.03 9.48 -2.64
C GLY A 82 -0.48 9.79 -4.03
N LYS A 83 0.68 9.20 -4.40
CA LYS A 83 1.23 9.30 -5.77
C LYS A 83 0.29 8.71 -6.81
N TYR A 84 -0.30 7.53 -6.55
CA TYR A 84 -1.24 6.91 -7.48
C TYR A 84 -2.49 7.76 -7.64
N ILE A 85 -3.09 8.26 -6.55
CA ILE A 85 -4.23 9.17 -6.62
C ILE A 85 -3.87 10.40 -7.47
N HIS A 86 -2.74 11.04 -7.20
CA HIS A 86 -2.30 12.19 -7.98
C HIS A 86 -2.18 11.83 -9.48
N LYS A 87 -1.52 10.73 -9.79
CA LYS A 87 -1.28 10.29 -11.17
C LYS A 87 -2.56 10.02 -11.95
N VAL A 88 -3.54 9.34 -11.35
CA VAL A 88 -4.80 9.00 -12.02
C VAL A 88 -5.75 10.17 -12.16
N THR A 89 -5.59 11.22 -11.36
CA THR A 89 -6.45 12.40 -11.38
C THR A 89 -5.85 13.61 -12.10
N THR A 90 -4.55 13.57 -12.49
CA THR A 90 -3.85 14.74 -13.06
C THR A 90 -4.49 15.28 -14.34
N HIS A 91 -5.16 14.43 -15.14
CA HIS A 91 -5.80 14.85 -16.39
C HIS A 91 -7.18 15.49 -16.18
N LEU A 92 -7.65 15.58 -14.94
CA LEU A 92 -8.98 16.16 -14.62
C LEU A 92 -8.90 17.69 -14.41
N ASP A 93 -7.72 18.29 -14.57
CA ASP A 93 -7.47 19.72 -14.44
C ASP A 93 -8.15 20.32 -13.20
N ASP A 94 -9.11 21.24 -13.40
CA ASP A 94 -9.83 21.91 -12.29
C ASP A 94 -10.59 20.95 -11.38
N ASN A 95 -10.95 19.77 -11.84
CA ASN A 95 -11.66 18.75 -11.06
C ASN A 95 -10.75 17.82 -10.28
N GLN A 96 -9.42 17.96 -10.42
CA GLN A 96 -8.45 17.07 -9.76
C GLN A 96 -8.60 17.07 -8.24
N GLN A 97 -8.75 18.24 -7.64
CA GLN A 97 -8.86 18.37 -6.19
C GLN A 97 -10.15 17.73 -5.67
N ALA A 98 -11.27 17.97 -6.34
CA ALA A 98 -12.55 17.34 -5.99
C ALA A 98 -12.50 15.81 -6.10
N ALA A 99 -11.83 15.27 -7.13
CA ALA A 99 -11.65 13.84 -7.29
C ALA A 99 -10.79 13.23 -6.16
N LYS A 100 -9.73 13.92 -5.73
CA LYS A 100 -8.91 13.48 -4.59
C LYS A 100 -9.71 13.46 -3.28
N GLU A 101 -10.45 14.53 -3.00
CA GLU A 101 -11.28 14.64 -1.80
C GLU A 101 -12.34 13.55 -1.77
N PHE A 102 -12.98 13.27 -2.92
CA PHE A 102 -13.93 12.17 -3.03
C PHE A 102 -13.25 10.81 -2.71
N ILE A 103 -12.08 10.52 -3.28
CA ILE A 103 -11.38 9.25 -3.05
C ILE A 103 -11.05 9.10 -1.56
N TYR A 104 -10.46 10.13 -0.92
CA TYR A 104 -10.12 10.06 0.49
C TYR A 104 -11.35 9.94 1.39
N GLY A 105 -12.44 10.67 1.08
CA GLY A 105 -13.71 10.59 1.79
C GLY A 105 -14.32 9.19 1.68
N ALA A 106 -14.43 8.67 0.46
CA ALA A 106 -14.99 7.35 0.20
C ALA A 106 -14.21 6.22 0.88
N ILE A 107 -12.87 6.31 0.94
CA ILE A 107 -12.04 5.35 1.67
C ILE A 107 -12.33 5.41 3.18
N ASN A 108 -12.43 6.60 3.76
CA ASN A 108 -12.74 6.76 5.17
C ASN A 108 -14.14 6.20 5.53
N GLU A 109 -15.09 6.31 4.61
CA GLU A 109 -16.45 5.77 4.73
C GLU A 109 -16.54 4.29 4.32
N ARG A 110 -15.42 3.69 3.85
CA ARG A 110 -15.36 2.33 3.31
C ARG A 110 -16.25 2.10 2.08
N ASP A 111 -16.54 3.16 1.31
CA ASP A 111 -17.23 3.08 0.02
C ASP A 111 -16.24 2.72 -1.10
N PHE A 112 -15.78 1.47 -1.09
CA PHE A 112 -14.83 0.97 -2.11
C PHE A 112 -15.45 0.94 -3.50
N ASP A 113 -16.76 0.74 -3.61
CA ASP A 113 -17.48 0.78 -4.89
C ASP A 113 -17.49 2.18 -5.50
N GLY A 114 -17.65 3.21 -4.68
CA GLY A 114 -17.54 4.61 -5.09
C GLY A 114 -16.15 4.93 -5.62
N VAL A 115 -15.10 4.50 -4.91
CA VAL A 115 -13.70 4.64 -5.37
C VAL A 115 -13.51 3.94 -6.72
N MET A 116 -13.95 2.68 -6.85
CA MET A 116 -13.80 1.91 -8.09
C MET A 116 -14.54 2.55 -9.27
N ARG A 117 -15.74 3.06 -9.07
CA ARG A 117 -16.48 3.78 -10.09
C ARG A 117 -15.75 5.04 -10.56
N LEU A 118 -15.18 5.82 -9.63
CA LEU A 118 -14.39 7.01 -10.00
C LEU A 118 -13.12 6.63 -10.76
N LEU A 119 -12.37 5.62 -10.29
CA LEU A 119 -11.16 5.14 -10.98
C LEU A 119 -11.47 4.64 -12.40
N GLN A 120 -12.61 3.98 -12.61
CA GLN A 120 -13.05 3.56 -13.94
C GLN A 120 -13.33 4.76 -14.86
N LYS A 121 -13.97 5.80 -14.33
CA LYS A 121 -14.20 7.05 -15.09
C LYS A 121 -12.89 7.74 -15.45
N CYS A 122 -11.96 7.87 -14.51
CA CYS A 122 -10.63 8.42 -14.76
C CYS A 122 -9.88 7.62 -15.82
N TYR A 123 -9.94 6.28 -15.76
CA TYR A 123 -9.31 5.41 -16.73
C TYR A 123 -9.92 5.59 -18.13
N ALA A 124 -11.25 5.66 -18.22
CA ALA A 124 -11.94 5.83 -19.51
C ALA A 124 -11.68 7.21 -20.14
N SER A 125 -11.50 8.25 -19.33
CA SER A 125 -11.29 9.62 -19.80
C SER A 125 -9.83 9.96 -20.13
N THR A 126 -8.88 9.04 -19.94
CA THR A 126 -7.45 9.28 -20.22
C THR A 126 -6.95 8.48 -21.41
N ASP A 127 -6.30 9.16 -22.34
CA ASP A 127 -5.58 8.53 -23.46
C ASP A 127 -4.11 8.22 -23.12
N GLN A 128 -3.63 8.69 -21.97
CA GLN A 128 -2.23 8.50 -21.57
C GLN A 128 -2.01 7.12 -20.94
N GLU A 129 -1.22 6.29 -21.58
CA GLU A 129 -0.96 4.90 -21.18
C GLU A 129 -0.42 4.78 -19.74
N TYR A 130 0.44 5.68 -19.30
CA TYR A 130 1.00 5.66 -17.95
C TYR A 130 -0.07 5.91 -16.86
N LYS A 131 -1.10 6.73 -17.16
CA LYS A 131 -2.23 6.97 -16.25
C LYS A 131 -3.13 5.74 -16.17
N LYS A 132 -3.32 5.03 -17.29
CA LYS A 132 -4.01 3.74 -17.31
C LYS A 132 -3.32 2.70 -16.45
N LYS A 133 -1.99 2.61 -16.50
CA LYS A 133 -1.19 1.74 -15.62
C LYS A 133 -1.37 2.10 -14.13
N GLY A 134 -1.42 3.39 -13.80
CA GLY A 134 -1.68 3.86 -12.43
C GLY A 134 -3.04 3.43 -11.90
N SER A 135 -4.10 3.58 -12.69
CA SER A 135 -5.46 3.13 -12.34
C SER A 135 -5.55 1.62 -12.13
N ASN A 136 -4.88 0.84 -12.98
CA ASN A 136 -4.84 -0.62 -12.82
C ASN A 136 -4.09 -1.04 -11.56
N GLY A 137 -2.98 -0.37 -11.23
CA GLY A 137 -2.24 -0.62 -9.99
C GLY A 137 -3.11 -0.41 -8.74
N MET A 138 -3.95 0.63 -8.72
CA MET A 138 -4.88 0.85 -7.61
C MET A 138 -5.96 -0.23 -7.48
N ARG A 139 -6.43 -0.82 -8.60
CA ARG A 139 -7.43 -1.91 -8.55
C ARG A 139 -6.89 -3.20 -7.95
N THR A 140 -5.59 -3.43 -8.02
CA THR A 140 -4.96 -4.69 -7.57
C THR A 140 -4.68 -4.69 -6.07
N VAL A 141 -4.79 -3.55 -5.40
CA VAL A 141 -4.34 -3.34 -4.01
C VAL A 141 -5.49 -3.34 -2.99
N TYR A 142 -6.74 -3.48 -3.45
CA TYR A 142 -7.93 -3.51 -2.58
C TYR A 142 -8.62 -4.88 -2.59
#